data_da6dba8bc190ebad3ee9128215404366
#
_entry.id   da6dba8bc190ebad3ee9128215404366
#
_cell.length_a   1.000
_cell.length_b   1.000
_cell.length_c   1.000
_cell.angle_alpha   90.00
_cell.angle_beta   90.00
_cell.angle_gamma   90.00
#
_symmetry.space_group_name_H-M   'P 1'
#
loop_
_entity.id
_entity.type
_entity.pdbx_description
1 polymer ?
#
loop_
_entity_poly.entity_id
_entity_poly.type
_entity_poly.pdbx_seq_one_letter_code
_entity_poly.pdbx_strand_id
1 'polypeptide(L)'
;MLDHTGIVVTDLAKARTFYDAVAKALGLGIVAPHKDFFLLGRGPGQIPYLWIGTLRPSYWIEGSRAGINQMHVAFAASDQAMVDEFHRAALAAGGRDFGKPGPREAGYYGAFVLDPDGNNIEAVARG
;
A
#
# COMPACT_ATOMS: atom_id res chain seq x y z
N MET A 1 -3.10 6.53 18.41
CA MET A 1 -2.47 6.15 17.14
C MET A 1 -3.48 5.50 16.22
N LEU A 2 -3.08 5.23 14.99
CA LEU A 2 -3.97 4.71 13.96
C LEU A 2 -4.37 3.26 14.27
N ASP A 3 -5.66 2.94 14.20
CA ASP A 3 -6.17 1.57 14.21
C ASP A 3 -6.11 0.98 12.80
N HIS A 4 -6.71 1.65 11.84
CA HIS A 4 -6.67 1.24 10.43
C HIS A 4 -6.97 2.42 9.50
N THR A 5 -6.67 2.22 8.23
CA THR A 5 -7.10 3.11 7.16
C THR A 5 -7.53 2.27 5.96
N GLY A 6 -8.18 2.87 4.98
CA GLY A 6 -8.73 2.14 3.85
C GLY A 6 -8.38 2.73 2.51
N ILE A 7 -8.21 1.86 1.53
CA ILE A 7 -8.03 2.21 0.13
C ILE A 7 -9.10 1.51 -0.69
N VAL A 8 -9.78 2.27 -1.54
CA VAL A 8 -10.76 1.71 -2.47
C VAL A 8 -10.09 1.45 -3.80
N VAL A 9 -10.33 0.26 -4.34
CA VAL A 9 -9.76 -0.20 -5.60
C VAL A 9 -10.88 -0.63 -6.55
N THR A 10 -10.60 -0.71 -7.84
CA THR A 10 -11.60 -1.10 -8.85
C THR A 10 -11.58 -2.56 -9.21
N ASP A 11 -10.43 -3.22 -9.08
CA ASP A 11 -10.24 -4.63 -9.42
C ASP A 11 -9.53 -5.32 -8.26
N LEU A 12 -10.29 -6.15 -7.52
CA LEU A 12 -9.77 -6.77 -6.31
C LEU A 12 -8.63 -7.76 -6.60
N ALA A 13 -8.70 -8.49 -7.72
CA ALA A 13 -7.68 -9.46 -8.08
C ALA A 13 -6.35 -8.78 -8.41
N LYS A 14 -6.37 -7.68 -9.17
CA LYS A 14 -5.18 -6.90 -9.47
C LYS A 14 -4.61 -6.25 -8.21
N ALA A 15 -5.47 -5.69 -7.37
CA ALA A 15 -5.06 -5.12 -6.09
C ALA A 15 -4.42 -6.19 -5.20
N ARG A 16 -5.01 -7.40 -5.15
CA ARG A 16 -4.48 -8.50 -4.36
C ARG A 16 -3.07 -8.89 -4.79
N THR A 17 -2.83 -9.00 -6.10
CA THR A 17 -1.50 -9.31 -6.65
C THR A 17 -0.48 -8.25 -6.22
N PHE A 18 -0.85 -6.99 -6.36
CA PHE A 18 0.03 -5.86 -6.00
C PHE A 18 0.31 -5.84 -4.48
N TYR A 19 -0.74 -5.82 -3.65
CA TYR A 19 -0.57 -5.68 -2.21
C TYR A 19 0.00 -6.91 -1.53
N ASP A 20 -0.19 -8.10 -2.09
CA ASP A 20 0.49 -9.30 -1.60
C ASP A 20 2.02 -9.18 -1.77
N ALA A 21 2.47 -8.68 -2.92
CA ALA A 21 3.89 -8.45 -3.16
C ALA A 21 4.46 -7.36 -2.25
N VAL A 22 3.73 -6.25 -2.08
CA VAL A 22 4.10 -5.18 -1.15
C VAL A 22 4.20 -5.70 0.29
N ALA A 23 3.21 -6.46 0.72
CA ALA A 23 3.20 -7.03 2.07
C ALA A 23 4.41 -7.92 2.31
N LYS A 24 4.70 -8.83 1.40
CA LYS A 24 5.86 -9.73 1.52
C LYS A 24 7.17 -8.97 1.62
N ALA A 25 7.35 -7.95 0.77
CA ALA A 25 8.57 -7.14 0.78
C ALA A 25 8.77 -6.41 2.11
N LEU A 26 7.69 -6.08 2.80
CA LEU A 26 7.69 -5.33 4.05
C LEU A 26 7.57 -6.23 5.30
N GLY A 27 7.61 -7.55 5.14
CA GLY A 27 7.47 -8.48 6.26
C GLY A 27 6.05 -8.54 6.83
N LEU A 28 5.06 -8.20 6.02
CA LEU A 28 3.65 -8.20 6.37
C LEU A 28 2.91 -9.31 5.61
N GLY A 29 1.60 -9.40 5.79
CA GLY A 29 0.78 -10.38 5.10
C GLY A 29 -0.62 -9.88 4.79
N ILE A 30 -1.31 -10.63 3.95
CA ILE A 30 -2.73 -10.44 3.70
C ILE A 30 -3.48 -11.23 4.74
N VAL A 31 -4.40 -10.59 5.44
CA VAL A 31 -5.22 -11.19 6.48
C VAL A 31 -6.70 -10.96 6.19
N ALA A 32 -7.56 -11.80 6.77
CA ALA A 32 -9.01 -11.69 6.69
C ALA A 32 -9.53 -11.50 5.24
N PRO A 33 -9.16 -12.36 4.27
CA PRO A 33 -9.66 -12.20 2.90
C PRO A 33 -11.17 -12.37 2.85
N HIS A 34 -11.83 -11.51 2.08
CA HIS A 34 -13.28 -11.50 1.86
C HIS A 34 -13.53 -11.37 0.37
N LYS A 35 -14.78 -11.60 -0.07
CA LYS A 35 -15.09 -11.47 -1.51
C LYS A 35 -14.94 -10.05 -2.04
N ASP A 36 -15.08 -9.03 -1.19
CA ASP A 36 -15.07 -7.61 -1.58
C ASP A 36 -13.86 -6.84 -1.04
N PHE A 37 -13.07 -7.43 -0.14
CA PHE A 37 -11.92 -6.77 0.45
C PHE A 37 -10.94 -7.76 1.07
N PHE A 38 -9.78 -7.27 1.42
CA PHE A 38 -8.81 -7.95 2.28
C PHE A 38 -8.10 -6.93 3.16
N LEU A 39 -7.45 -7.42 4.20
CA LEU A 39 -6.63 -6.59 5.09
C LEU A 39 -5.16 -6.88 4.85
N LEU A 40 -4.32 -5.87 4.99
CA LEU A 40 -2.88 -5.98 4.95
C LEU A 40 -2.34 -5.55 6.32
N GLY A 41 -1.58 -6.43 6.97
CA GLY A 41 -1.07 -6.14 8.30
C GLY A 41 -0.13 -7.22 8.82
N ARG A 42 0.15 -7.16 10.13
CA ARG A 42 1.06 -8.08 10.80
C ARG A 42 0.44 -9.45 11.05
N GLY A 43 -0.88 -9.50 11.25
CA GLY A 43 -1.57 -10.75 11.55
C GLY A 43 -3.02 -10.50 11.97
N PRO A 44 -3.80 -11.59 12.13
CA PRO A 44 -5.20 -11.48 12.52
C PRO A 44 -5.39 -10.69 13.82
N GLY A 45 -6.31 -9.74 13.81
CA GLY A 45 -6.64 -8.93 14.98
C GLY A 45 -5.57 -7.91 15.40
N GLN A 46 -4.47 -7.80 14.66
CA GLN A 46 -3.41 -6.83 14.99
C GLN A 46 -3.64 -5.50 14.30
N ILE A 47 -3.33 -4.42 15.00
CA ILE A 47 -3.40 -3.05 14.52
C ILE A 47 -1.98 -2.45 14.46
N PRO A 48 -1.74 -1.46 13.61
CA PRO A 48 -2.64 -0.97 12.56
C PRO A 48 -2.74 -1.93 11.37
N TYR A 49 -3.83 -1.83 10.63
CA TYR A 49 -3.96 -2.56 9.37
C TYR A 49 -4.51 -1.65 8.26
N LEU A 50 -4.31 -2.06 7.03
CA LEU A 50 -4.83 -1.39 5.84
C LEU A 50 -5.97 -2.23 5.26
N TRP A 51 -7.15 -1.63 5.12
CA TRP A 51 -8.29 -2.23 4.43
C TRP A 51 -8.19 -1.89 2.94
N ILE A 52 -8.29 -2.91 2.07
CA ILE A 52 -8.26 -2.70 0.62
C ILE A 52 -9.47 -3.42 0.04
N GLY A 53 -10.33 -2.68 -0.65
CA GLY A 53 -11.57 -3.27 -1.13
C GLY A 53 -12.27 -2.48 -2.21
N THR A 54 -13.33 -3.08 -2.75
CA THR A 54 -14.11 -2.52 -3.86
C THR A 54 -15.42 -1.89 -3.42
N LEU A 55 -15.76 -2.00 -2.13
CA LEU A 55 -17.00 -1.42 -1.62
C LEU A 55 -16.90 0.10 -1.60
N ARG A 56 -17.87 0.76 -2.22
CA ARG A 56 -17.95 2.22 -2.19
C ARG A 56 -18.24 2.70 -0.76
N PRO A 57 -17.39 3.55 -0.18
CA PRO A 57 -17.64 4.09 1.15
C PRO A 57 -18.91 4.97 1.18
N SER A 58 -19.69 4.84 2.25
CA SER A 58 -20.92 5.62 2.42
C SER A 58 -20.68 7.13 2.52
N TYR A 59 -19.48 7.54 2.93
CA TYR A 59 -19.10 8.95 3.06
C TYR A 59 -18.60 9.58 1.75
N TRP A 60 -18.45 8.80 0.68
CA TRP A 60 -18.04 9.34 -0.61
C TRP A 60 -19.15 10.16 -1.23
N ILE A 61 -18.80 11.33 -1.73
CA ILE A 61 -19.72 12.21 -2.47
C ILE A 61 -19.86 11.74 -3.91
N GLU A 62 -20.85 12.24 -4.62
CA GLU A 62 -21.04 11.97 -6.03
C GLU A 62 -19.78 12.34 -6.82
N GLY A 63 -19.39 11.50 -7.77
CA GLY A 63 -18.20 11.69 -8.59
C GLY A 63 -16.91 11.17 -7.98
N SER A 64 -16.91 10.76 -6.69
CA SER A 64 -15.75 10.13 -6.08
C SER A 64 -15.48 8.76 -6.72
N ARG A 65 -14.22 8.46 -6.94
CA ARG A 65 -13.78 7.17 -7.49
C ARG A 65 -12.38 6.83 -7.02
N ALA A 66 -12.02 5.56 -7.12
CA ALA A 66 -10.72 5.08 -6.72
C ALA A 66 -9.58 5.71 -7.55
N GLY A 67 -8.45 5.93 -6.93
CA GLY A 67 -7.19 6.19 -7.61
C GLY A 67 -6.98 7.58 -8.20
N ILE A 68 -7.76 8.56 -7.86
CA ILE A 68 -7.56 9.93 -8.38
C ILE A 68 -6.79 10.80 -7.38
N ASN A 69 -5.61 10.35 -6.97
CA ASN A 69 -4.70 11.06 -6.07
C ASN A 69 -5.29 11.39 -4.70
N GLN A 70 -6.13 10.53 -4.19
CA GLN A 70 -6.80 10.81 -2.92
C GLN A 70 -6.18 10.11 -1.73
N MET A 71 -5.32 9.12 -2.00
CA MET A 71 -4.69 8.37 -0.92
C MET A 71 -3.18 8.34 -1.08
N HIS A 72 -2.53 8.60 0.03
CA HIS A 72 -1.10 8.35 0.20
C HIS A 72 -0.92 7.54 1.48
N VAL A 73 -0.27 6.40 1.36
CA VAL A 73 0.04 5.53 2.50
C VAL A 73 1.53 5.22 2.48
N ALA A 74 2.22 5.51 3.57
CA ALA A 74 3.62 5.21 3.73
C ALA A 74 3.80 4.11 4.77
N PHE A 75 4.51 3.05 4.38
CA PHE A 75 4.87 1.95 5.27
C PHE A 75 6.27 2.18 5.83
N ALA A 76 6.43 1.90 7.13
CA ALA A 76 7.75 1.90 7.74
C ALA A 76 8.53 0.65 7.28
N ALA A 77 9.73 0.87 6.76
CA ALA A 77 10.67 -0.19 6.44
C ALA A 77 11.80 -0.19 7.47
N SER A 78 12.35 -1.37 7.75
CA SER A 78 13.41 -1.51 8.76
C SER A 78 14.75 -0.94 8.31
N ASP A 79 15.02 -0.96 6.99
CA ASP A 79 16.28 -0.49 6.41
C ASP A 79 16.10 -0.13 4.93
N GLN A 80 17.15 0.37 4.33
CA GLN A 80 17.14 0.76 2.91
C GLN A 80 16.94 -0.44 1.99
N ALA A 81 17.49 -1.59 2.34
CA ALA A 81 17.32 -2.81 1.53
C ALA A 81 15.85 -3.22 1.42
N MET A 82 15.08 -3.06 2.49
CA MET A 82 13.64 -3.34 2.47
C MET A 82 12.89 -2.34 1.58
N VAL A 83 13.28 -1.08 1.56
CA VAL A 83 12.72 -0.07 0.65
C VAL A 83 12.99 -0.43 -0.81
N ASP A 84 14.24 -0.83 -1.11
CA ASP A 84 14.63 -1.25 -2.46
C ASP A 84 13.80 -2.47 -2.92
N GLU A 85 13.63 -3.46 -2.05
CA GLU A 85 12.86 -4.66 -2.35
C GLU A 85 11.36 -4.35 -2.52
N PHE A 86 10.81 -3.46 -1.68
CA PHE A 86 9.44 -2.97 -1.85
C PHE A 86 9.23 -2.40 -3.26
N HIS A 87 10.11 -1.53 -3.70
CA HIS A 87 10.01 -0.89 -5.01
C HIS A 87 10.08 -1.92 -6.13
N ARG A 88 11.07 -2.82 -6.07
CA ARG A 88 11.24 -3.89 -7.06
C ARG A 88 9.99 -4.79 -7.14
N ALA A 89 9.52 -5.26 -5.99
CA ALA A 89 8.40 -6.18 -5.92
C ALA A 89 7.08 -5.53 -6.37
N ALA A 90 6.86 -4.29 -5.98
CA ALA A 90 5.66 -3.53 -6.35
C ALA A 90 5.59 -3.29 -7.86
N LEU A 91 6.69 -2.94 -8.50
CA LEU A 91 6.74 -2.76 -9.96
C LEU A 91 6.49 -4.09 -10.68
N ALA A 92 7.08 -5.18 -10.19
CA ALA A 92 6.88 -6.51 -10.78
C ALA A 92 5.43 -7.00 -10.67
N ALA A 93 4.68 -6.48 -9.70
CA ALA A 93 3.30 -6.91 -9.40
C ALA A 93 2.23 -5.96 -9.93
N GLY A 94 2.56 -5.11 -10.90
CA GLY A 94 1.58 -4.25 -11.57
C GLY A 94 1.58 -2.79 -11.13
N GLY A 95 2.49 -2.39 -10.24
CA GLY A 95 2.67 -1.00 -9.85
C GLY A 95 3.41 -0.19 -10.90
N ARG A 96 3.34 1.13 -10.77
CA ARG A 96 4.10 2.06 -11.61
C ARG A 96 5.05 2.87 -10.75
N ASP A 97 6.27 3.09 -11.25
CA ASP A 97 7.25 3.93 -10.57
C ASP A 97 6.73 5.36 -10.41
N PHE A 98 6.84 5.87 -9.20
CA PHE A 98 6.52 7.26 -8.87
C PHE A 98 7.61 7.91 -8.03
N GLY A 99 8.73 7.25 -7.85
CA GLY A 99 9.91 7.73 -7.14
C GLY A 99 10.83 6.59 -6.77
N LYS A 100 11.95 6.47 -7.47
CA LYS A 100 12.93 5.40 -7.23
C LYS A 100 13.49 5.46 -5.81
N PRO A 101 13.92 4.31 -5.26
CA PRO A 101 14.56 4.28 -3.94
C PRO A 101 15.73 5.25 -3.86
N GLY A 102 15.76 6.01 -2.79
CA GLY A 102 16.83 6.97 -2.56
C GLY A 102 16.56 7.88 -1.38
N PRO A 103 17.59 8.65 -0.97
CA PRO A 103 17.40 9.64 0.08
C PRO A 103 16.53 10.79 -0.41
N ARG A 104 15.62 11.25 0.46
CA ARG A 104 14.80 12.44 0.21
C ARG A 104 15.30 13.62 1.03
N GLU A 105 15.69 13.29 2.26
CA GLU A 105 16.37 14.20 3.18
C GLU A 105 17.22 13.38 4.14
N ALA A 106 17.98 14.03 5.00
CA ALA A 106 18.80 13.33 5.99
C ALA A 106 17.93 12.42 6.88
N GLY A 107 18.27 11.15 6.96
CA GLY A 107 17.53 10.18 7.74
C GLY A 107 16.20 9.75 7.14
N TYR A 108 15.98 10.00 5.84
CA TYR A 108 14.75 9.61 5.15
C TYR A 108 15.10 8.98 3.80
N TYR A 109 15.02 7.65 3.73
CA TYR A 109 15.24 6.91 2.50
C TYR A 109 13.93 6.28 2.07
N GLY A 110 13.40 6.68 0.93
CA GLY A 110 12.05 6.26 0.51
C GLY A 110 11.96 5.89 -0.95
N ALA A 111 10.88 5.20 -1.29
CA ALA A 111 10.48 4.88 -2.65
C ALA A 111 8.97 4.98 -2.76
N PHE A 112 8.50 5.40 -3.93
CA PHE A 112 7.07 5.61 -4.20
C PHE A 112 6.63 4.79 -5.41
N VAL A 113 5.50 4.12 -5.29
CA VAL A 113 4.88 3.35 -6.35
C VAL A 113 3.39 3.68 -6.40
N LEU A 114 2.83 3.80 -7.60
CA LEU A 114 1.38 3.88 -7.75
C LEU A 114 0.83 2.46 -7.86
N ASP A 115 -0.24 2.17 -7.12
CA ASP A 115 -0.94 0.91 -7.25
C ASP A 115 -1.71 0.85 -8.59
N PRO A 116 -2.36 -0.27 -8.96
CA PRO A 116 -3.07 -0.37 -10.22
C PRO A 116 -4.13 0.70 -10.48
N ASP A 117 -4.67 1.31 -9.44
CA ASP A 117 -5.65 2.40 -9.54
C ASP A 117 -5.02 3.80 -9.46
N GLY A 118 -3.73 3.91 -9.18
CA GLY A 118 -3.03 5.20 -9.05
C GLY A 118 -2.96 5.72 -7.63
N ASN A 119 -3.25 4.91 -6.61
CA ASN A 119 -3.02 5.30 -5.21
C ASN A 119 -1.51 5.32 -4.93
N ASN A 120 -1.07 6.32 -4.19
CA ASN A 120 0.36 6.54 -3.91
C ASN A 120 0.80 5.74 -2.68
N ILE A 121 1.65 4.75 -2.91
CA ILE A 121 2.17 3.88 -1.86
C ILE A 121 3.67 4.11 -1.71
N GLU A 122 4.10 4.30 -0.48
CA GLU A 122 5.49 4.57 -0.14
C GLU A 122 6.01 3.52 0.84
N ALA A 123 7.29 3.21 0.75
CA ALA A 123 8.04 2.62 1.85
C ALA A 123 9.16 3.56 2.25
N VAL A 124 9.37 3.74 3.54
CA VAL A 124 10.38 4.67 4.06
C VAL A 124 11.16 4.05 5.21
N ALA A 125 12.47 4.13 5.12
CA ALA A 125 13.39 3.79 6.19
C ALA A 125 13.96 5.08 6.80
N ARG A 126 13.87 5.17 8.12
CA ARG A 126 14.40 6.30 8.86
C ARG A 126 15.67 5.91 9.59
N GLY A 127 16.55 6.84 9.73
CA GLY A 127 17.86 6.60 10.36
C GLY A 127 19.03 7.12 9.51
#